data_642f08dcee8b6e3fd8d99673707fa741
#
_entry.id   642f08dcee8b6e3fd8d99673707fa741
#
_cell.length_a   1.000
_cell.length_b   1.000
_cell.length_c   1.000
_cell.angle_alpha   90.00
_cell.angle_beta   90.00
_cell.angle_gamma   90.00
#
_symmetry.space_group_name_H-M   'P 1'
#
loop_
_entity.id
_entity.type
_entity.pdbx_description
1 polymer ?
#
loop_
_entity_poly.entity_id
_entity_poly.type
_entity_poly.pdbx_seq_one_letter_code
_entity_poly.pdbx_strand_id
1 'polypeptide(L)'
;DSIYERKSTNPEHAFAFKMVLTEQIAEAKVVDVIWSPSKDGYLKPRVQFEPIQLGGVSIEYATGFNASFILQNKIGVGTLIEIIRSGDVIPYIRKVIVPAEEPKMPSVEYVWNDTKVDVVILDINKDVTVKEKNITGFFRGIGVVGLSSGNISRIIEAGYDTIPKIVRMSVDDLLTIDGFQIKLAKKIHDGIEDRLKNASITSLMAASNIFGRGFSEKKIKLVIDCEPDILTDDKYGYEDCVDVISIIKGMGQKSAESFACDIPRFVAFVKEIGLEDRLYETAKKKGGSCSGSCISYDDGVKEHPLYEKTIVMTGFRNAKLTEQLEQFSATVSNSVSKKTFALLVKNDEVLNSGSNKKMIE
;
A
#
# COMPACT_ATOMS: atom_id res chain seq x y z
N ASP A 1 -21.11 -31.28 -10.61
CA ASP A 1 -20.02 -30.55 -9.93
C ASP A 1 -18.81 -30.51 -10.86
N SER A 2 -18.56 -29.34 -11.45
CA SER A 2 -17.39 -29.15 -12.31
C SER A 2 -16.21 -28.71 -11.45
N ILE A 3 -15.11 -29.46 -11.50
CA ILE A 3 -13.85 -29.11 -10.82
C ILE A 3 -13.04 -28.25 -11.79
N TYR A 4 -12.79 -27.00 -11.43
CA TYR A 4 -11.96 -26.07 -12.21
C TYR A 4 -10.57 -25.98 -11.60
N GLU A 5 -9.54 -26.07 -12.43
CA GLU A 5 -8.16 -25.93 -11.99
C GLU A 5 -7.87 -24.49 -11.55
N ARG A 6 -7.30 -24.33 -10.37
CA ARG A 6 -6.92 -23.01 -9.83
C ARG A 6 -5.59 -22.58 -10.42
N LYS A 7 -5.61 -21.56 -11.28
CA LYS A 7 -4.41 -20.95 -11.87
C LYS A 7 -3.94 -19.69 -11.14
N SER A 8 -4.82 -19.08 -10.35
CA SER A 8 -4.52 -17.86 -9.56
C SER A 8 -5.31 -17.84 -8.25
N THR A 9 -5.07 -16.84 -7.40
CA THR A 9 -5.84 -16.61 -6.17
C THR A 9 -7.31 -16.31 -6.44
N ASN A 10 -7.62 -15.70 -7.60
CA ASN A 10 -8.98 -15.44 -8.04
C ASN A 10 -9.36 -16.44 -9.16
N PRO A 11 -10.55 -17.04 -9.11
CA PRO A 11 -11.00 -17.96 -10.16
C PRO A 11 -11.25 -17.18 -11.47
N GLU A 12 -10.72 -17.67 -12.57
CA GLU A 12 -10.93 -17.08 -13.91
C GLU A 12 -12.33 -17.38 -14.48
N HIS A 13 -12.96 -18.45 -14.00
CA HIS A 13 -14.26 -18.97 -14.44
C HIS A 13 -15.44 -18.48 -13.60
N ALA A 14 -15.20 -17.69 -12.56
CA ALA A 14 -16.23 -17.18 -11.67
C ALA A 14 -15.90 -15.76 -11.21
N PHE A 15 -16.92 -14.97 -10.99
CA PHE A 15 -16.81 -13.64 -10.40
C PHE A 15 -17.79 -13.50 -9.24
N ALA A 16 -17.38 -12.74 -8.23
CA ALA A 16 -18.27 -12.41 -7.13
C ALA A 16 -19.27 -11.34 -7.59
N PHE A 17 -20.53 -11.67 -7.57
CA PHE A 17 -21.61 -10.73 -7.85
C PHE A 17 -22.22 -10.23 -6.55
N LYS A 18 -22.29 -8.91 -6.39
CA LYS A 18 -23.02 -8.26 -5.31
C LYS A 18 -24.18 -7.50 -5.89
N MET A 19 -25.39 -7.87 -5.50
CA MET A 19 -26.60 -7.12 -5.82
C MET A 19 -26.95 -6.26 -4.61
N VAL A 20 -27.18 -4.97 -4.82
CA VAL A 20 -27.77 -4.11 -3.79
C VAL A 20 -29.25 -4.46 -3.74
N LEU A 21 -29.58 -5.42 -2.90
CA LEU A 21 -30.96 -5.75 -2.58
C LEU A 21 -31.48 -4.67 -1.64
N THR A 22 -32.43 -3.89 -2.07
CA THR A 22 -33.14 -2.84 -1.34
C THR A 22 -32.25 -2.01 -0.42
N GLU A 23 -32.17 -0.76 -0.72
CA GLU A 23 -31.33 0.23 -0.07
C GLU A 23 -31.54 0.25 1.43
N GLN A 24 -30.59 -0.35 2.15
CA GLN A 24 -30.52 -0.20 3.60
C GLN A 24 -29.92 1.17 3.89
N ILE A 25 -30.80 2.17 3.92
CA ILE A 25 -30.43 3.56 4.15
C ILE A 25 -31.06 4.01 5.46
N ALA A 26 -30.33 4.73 6.26
CA ALA A 26 -30.84 5.39 7.45
C ALA A 26 -30.15 6.74 7.66
N GLU A 27 -30.88 7.67 8.27
CA GLU A 27 -30.32 8.94 8.72
C GLU A 27 -29.79 8.78 10.14
N ALA A 28 -28.68 9.44 10.44
CA ALA A 28 -28.03 9.42 11.74
C ALA A 28 -27.42 10.77 12.08
N LYS A 29 -27.49 11.14 13.36
CA LYS A 29 -26.87 12.35 13.88
C LYS A 29 -25.48 12.03 14.41
N VAL A 30 -24.47 12.75 13.94
CA VAL A 30 -23.08 12.58 14.37
C VAL A 30 -22.92 13.05 15.81
N VAL A 31 -22.32 12.21 16.64
CA VAL A 31 -21.95 12.50 18.03
C VAL A 31 -20.48 12.79 18.19
N ASP A 32 -19.62 12.20 17.33
CA ASP A 32 -18.20 12.45 17.36
C ASP A 32 -17.50 12.11 16.02
N VAL A 33 -16.30 12.68 15.81
CA VAL A 33 -15.34 12.24 14.79
C VAL A 33 -14.05 11.86 15.50
N ILE A 34 -13.78 10.55 15.50
CA ILE A 34 -12.64 9.95 16.18
C ILE A 34 -11.49 9.83 15.19
N TRP A 35 -10.34 10.40 15.53
CA TRP A 35 -9.13 10.34 14.71
C TRP A 35 -8.14 9.35 15.29
N SER A 36 -7.67 8.43 14.45
CA SER A 36 -6.67 7.45 14.85
C SER A 36 -5.52 7.42 13.85
N PRO A 37 -4.26 7.47 14.29
CA PRO A 37 -3.12 7.40 13.38
C PRO A 37 -3.01 5.99 12.79
N SER A 38 -2.66 5.91 11.51
CA SER A 38 -2.20 4.67 10.87
C SER A 38 -0.75 4.37 11.26
N LYS A 39 -0.22 3.23 10.86
CA LYS A 39 1.20 2.90 11.03
C LYS A 39 2.15 3.91 10.35
N ASP A 40 1.68 4.63 9.34
CA ASP A 40 2.43 5.67 8.61
C ASP A 40 2.12 7.09 9.13
N GLY A 41 1.48 7.22 10.29
CA GLY A 41 1.14 8.49 10.89
C GLY A 41 -0.05 9.23 10.26
N TYR A 42 -0.69 8.69 9.22
CA TYR A 42 -1.89 9.30 8.67
C TYR A 42 -3.06 9.19 9.64
N LEU A 43 -3.66 10.31 10.00
CA LEU A 43 -4.84 10.36 10.86
C LEU A 43 -6.09 9.98 10.04
N LYS A 44 -6.71 8.87 10.44
CA LYS A 44 -7.89 8.34 9.77
C LYS A 44 -9.15 8.64 10.57
N PRO A 45 -10.15 9.33 9.97
CA PRO A 45 -11.39 9.67 10.64
C PRO A 45 -12.35 8.47 10.68
N ARG A 46 -12.95 8.26 11.83
CA ARG A 46 -14.06 7.35 12.06
C ARG A 46 -15.21 8.18 12.66
N VAL A 47 -16.32 8.27 11.95
CA VAL A 47 -17.47 9.06 12.37
C VAL A 47 -18.34 8.20 13.27
N GLN A 48 -18.58 8.68 14.49
CA GLN A 48 -19.51 8.11 15.45
C GLN A 48 -20.83 8.86 15.37
N PHE A 49 -21.95 8.15 15.39
CA PHE A 49 -23.30 8.70 15.34
C PHE A 49 -24.24 7.94 16.28
N GLU A 50 -25.40 8.51 16.53
CA GLU A 50 -26.44 7.85 17.31
C GLU A 50 -26.76 6.47 16.72
N PRO A 51 -26.84 5.39 17.54
CA PRO A 51 -27.04 4.05 17.03
C PRO A 51 -28.28 3.92 16.15
N ILE A 52 -28.11 3.36 14.96
CA ILE A 52 -29.18 3.10 14.00
C ILE A 52 -29.31 1.61 13.73
N GLN A 53 -30.54 1.15 13.43
CA GLN A 53 -30.78 -0.23 12.99
C GLN A 53 -30.73 -0.31 11.46
N LEU A 54 -29.80 -1.10 10.92
CA LEU A 54 -29.63 -1.26 9.49
C LEU A 54 -29.34 -2.74 9.16
N GLY A 55 -30.24 -3.38 8.40
CA GLY A 55 -30.10 -4.79 8.04
C GLY A 55 -30.04 -5.74 9.24
N GLY A 56 -30.83 -5.46 10.29
CA GLY A 56 -30.92 -6.31 11.48
C GLY A 56 -29.75 -6.18 12.46
N VAL A 57 -28.82 -5.23 12.24
CA VAL A 57 -27.70 -4.93 13.16
C VAL A 57 -27.71 -3.47 13.59
N SER A 58 -27.29 -3.23 14.84
CA SER A 58 -27.06 -1.88 15.35
C SER A 58 -25.71 -1.37 14.87
N ILE A 59 -25.69 -0.18 14.27
CA ILE A 59 -24.51 0.48 13.73
C ILE A 59 -24.40 1.86 14.37
N GLU A 60 -23.20 2.21 14.81
CA GLU A 60 -22.87 3.50 15.43
C GLU A 60 -21.60 4.14 14.88
N TYR A 61 -20.94 3.48 13.92
CA TYR A 61 -19.71 3.98 13.31
C TYR A 61 -19.70 3.78 11.80
N ALA A 62 -19.16 4.77 11.08
CA ALA A 62 -18.84 4.67 9.67
C ALA A 62 -17.45 5.25 9.38
N THR A 63 -16.88 4.89 8.22
CA THR A 63 -15.66 5.54 7.76
C THR A 63 -15.90 7.01 7.43
N GLY A 64 -15.00 7.88 7.89
CA GLY A 64 -14.94 9.28 7.49
C GLY A 64 -14.07 9.52 6.25
N PHE A 65 -13.67 8.45 5.56
CA PHE A 65 -12.81 8.43 4.35
C PHE A 65 -11.42 9.05 4.59
N ASN A 66 -11.32 10.38 4.58
CA ASN A 66 -10.09 11.14 4.73
C ASN A 66 -10.36 12.53 5.32
N ALA A 67 -9.30 13.29 5.60
CA ALA A 67 -9.41 14.60 6.24
C ALA A 67 -10.11 15.64 5.35
N SER A 68 -9.84 15.61 4.06
CA SER A 68 -10.49 16.51 3.09
C SER A 68 -12.01 16.31 3.05
N PHE A 69 -12.47 15.05 3.14
CA PHE A 69 -13.89 14.73 3.19
C PHE A 69 -14.56 15.31 4.44
N ILE A 70 -13.95 15.16 5.62
CA ILE A 70 -14.46 15.73 6.88
C ILE A 70 -14.53 17.26 6.80
N LEU A 71 -13.44 17.89 6.31
CA LEU A 71 -13.34 19.34 6.21
C LEU A 71 -14.36 19.92 5.22
N GLN A 72 -14.41 19.40 3.99
CA GLN A 72 -15.24 19.94 2.92
C GLN A 72 -16.74 19.76 3.17
N ASN A 73 -17.12 18.65 3.79
CA ASN A 73 -18.51 18.38 4.12
C ASN A 73 -18.90 18.88 5.51
N LYS A 74 -18.02 19.61 6.22
CA LYS A 74 -18.23 20.13 7.56
C LYS A 74 -18.81 19.07 8.51
N ILE A 75 -18.16 17.90 8.56
CA ILE A 75 -18.62 16.83 9.44
C ILE A 75 -18.08 17.06 10.84
N GLY A 76 -18.98 17.31 11.77
CA GLY A 76 -18.73 17.55 13.20
C GLY A 76 -19.89 17.07 14.03
N VAL A 77 -19.87 17.38 15.33
CA VAL A 77 -20.96 17.05 16.25
C VAL A 77 -22.26 17.72 15.78
N GLY A 78 -23.33 16.95 15.70
CA GLY A 78 -24.64 17.42 15.27
C GLY A 78 -24.90 17.34 13.76
N THR A 79 -23.91 17.00 12.94
CA THR A 79 -24.11 16.76 11.50
C THR A 79 -25.16 15.67 11.29
N LEU A 80 -26.12 15.90 10.40
CA LEU A 80 -27.06 14.87 9.95
C LEU A 80 -26.53 14.21 8.68
N ILE A 81 -26.32 12.91 8.75
CA ILE A 81 -25.73 12.11 7.67
C ILE A 81 -26.68 10.99 7.23
N GLU A 82 -26.60 10.63 5.96
CA GLU A 82 -27.26 9.44 5.43
C GLU A 82 -26.24 8.31 5.35
N ILE A 83 -26.52 7.23 6.05
CA ILE A 83 -25.69 6.02 6.08
C ILE A 83 -26.30 4.95 5.19
N ILE A 84 -25.45 4.32 4.41
CA ILE A 84 -25.79 3.13 3.62
C ILE A 84 -24.89 1.96 4.02
N ARG A 85 -25.47 0.77 4.08
CA ARG A 85 -24.73 -0.48 4.23
C ARG A 85 -24.71 -1.20 2.90
N SER A 86 -23.64 -1.04 2.13
CA SER A 86 -23.48 -1.69 0.84
C SER A 86 -22.94 -3.11 1.02
N GLY A 87 -23.66 -4.09 0.49
CA GLY A 87 -23.22 -5.48 0.41
C GLY A 87 -22.95 -6.14 1.75
N ASP A 88 -23.77 -5.84 2.75
CA ASP A 88 -23.79 -6.43 4.11
C ASP A 88 -22.50 -6.31 4.94
N VAL A 89 -21.54 -5.47 4.56
CA VAL A 89 -20.23 -5.49 5.20
C VAL A 89 -19.85 -4.19 5.90
N ILE A 90 -19.73 -3.07 5.20
CA ILE A 90 -19.16 -1.84 5.78
C ILE A 90 -20.11 -0.67 5.60
N PRO A 91 -20.58 -0.06 6.73
CA PRO A 91 -21.37 1.18 6.63
C PRO A 91 -20.49 2.34 6.15
N TYR A 92 -21.03 3.17 5.27
CA TYR A 92 -20.37 4.39 4.86
C TYR A 92 -21.37 5.55 4.71
N ILE A 93 -20.85 6.76 4.79
CA ILE A 93 -21.60 7.99 4.62
C ILE A 93 -21.89 8.18 3.13
N ARG A 94 -23.17 8.09 2.74
CA ARG A 94 -23.59 8.31 1.35
C ARG A 94 -23.64 9.79 1.01
N LYS A 95 -24.20 10.59 1.93
CA LYS A 95 -24.23 12.06 1.82
C LYS A 95 -24.35 12.72 3.20
N VAL A 96 -24.01 13.99 3.26
CA VAL A 96 -24.30 14.87 4.39
C VAL A 96 -25.61 15.62 4.07
N ILE A 97 -26.59 15.51 4.95
CA ILE A 97 -27.91 16.14 4.80
C ILE A 97 -27.87 17.56 5.39
N VAL A 98 -27.39 17.68 6.63
CA VAL A 98 -27.19 18.95 7.32
C VAL A 98 -25.78 18.99 7.88
N PRO A 99 -24.89 19.85 7.38
CA PRO A 99 -23.55 19.99 7.90
C PRO A 99 -23.55 20.65 9.30
N ALA A 100 -22.48 20.42 10.07
CA ALA A 100 -22.22 21.19 11.28
C ALA A 100 -21.75 22.61 10.97
N GLU A 101 -21.71 23.48 11.96
CA GLU A 101 -21.11 24.81 11.81
C GLU A 101 -19.61 24.69 11.48
N GLU A 102 -18.92 23.80 12.22
CA GLU A 102 -17.50 23.52 12.04
C GLU A 102 -17.21 22.02 11.93
N PRO A 103 -16.26 21.61 11.07
CA PRO A 103 -15.81 20.24 10.99
C PRO A 103 -15.00 19.87 12.24
N LYS A 104 -15.16 18.67 12.77
CA LYS A 104 -14.33 18.18 13.87
C LYS A 104 -13.02 17.58 13.34
N MET A 105 -12.00 18.41 13.22
CA MET A 105 -10.65 18.03 12.84
C MET A 105 -9.87 17.41 14.02
N PRO A 106 -8.70 16.77 13.80
CA PRO A 106 -7.88 16.22 14.88
C PRO A 106 -7.50 17.27 15.92
N SER A 107 -7.46 16.88 17.20
CA SER A 107 -6.99 17.74 18.29
C SER A 107 -5.46 17.71 18.47
N VAL A 108 -4.78 16.72 17.89
CA VAL A 108 -3.33 16.63 17.88
C VAL A 108 -2.74 17.50 16.78
N GLU A 109 -1.49 17.90 16.91
CA GLU A 109 -0.79 18.65 15.86
C GLU A 109 -0.59 17.79 14.61
N TYR A 110 -0.92 18.33 13.45
CA TYR A 110 -0.85 17.64 12.18
C TYR A 110 -0.44 18.55 11.03
N VAL A 111 0.01 17.95 9.96
CA VAL A 111 0.28 18.61 8.67
C VAL A 111 -0.54 17.95 7.56
N TRP A 112 -0.95 18.74 6.57
CA TRP A 112 -1.54 18.19 5.36
C TRP A 112 -0.48 17.55 4.48
N ASN A 113 -0.81 16.41 3.88
CA ASN A 113 0.03 15.84 2.84
C ASN A 113 0.00 16.73 1.56
N ASP A 114 0.90 16.47 0.61
CA ASP A 114 1.05 17.25 -0.61
C ASP A 114 -0.25 17.36 -1.42
N THR A 115 -1.06 16.31 -1.42
CA THR A 115 -2.33 16.26 -2.16
C THR A 115 -3.48 16.98 -1.46
N LYS A 116 -3.29 17.45 -0.22
CA LYS A 116 -4.34 18.06 0.63
C LYS A 116 -5.57 17.18 0.86
N VAL A 117 -5.38 15.86 0.80
CA VAL A 117 -6.44 14.87 1.01
C VAL A 117 -6.39 14.28 2.42
N ASP A 118 -5.20 13.93 2.87
CA ASP A 118 -4.97 13.34 4.18
C ASP A 118 -4.16 14.28 5.07
N VAL A 119 -4.30 14.12 6.38
CA VAL A 119 -3.46 14.77 7.39
C VAL A 119 -2.59 13.73 8.09
N VAL A 120 -1.37 14.14 8.44
CA VAL A 120 -0.35 13.30 9.08
C VAL A 120 0.00 13.92 10.42
N ILE A 121 0.12 13.10 11.46
CA ILE A 121 0.56 13.56 12.78
C ILE A 121 1.98 14.15 12.67
N LEU A 122 2.23 15.26 13.34
CA LEU A 122 3.51 15.98 13.22
C LEU A 122 4.67 15.15 13.77
N ASP A 123 4.49 14.54 14.92
CA ASP A 123 5.53 13.79 15.65
C ASP A 123 5.29 12.26 15.58
N ILE A 124 5.46 11.68 14.40
CA ILE A 124 5.23 10.25 14.13
C ILE A 124 6.04 9.36 15.08
N ASN A 125 7.30 9.71 15.36
CA ASN A 125 8.22 8.89 16.13
C ASN A 125 7.91 8.89 17.66
N LYS A 126 7.18 9.87 18.15
CA LYS A 126 6.77 9.96 19.56
C LYS A 126 5.41 9.34 19.83
N ASP A 127 4.59 9.16 18.81
CA ASP A 127 3.23 8.62 18.97
C ASP A 127 3.26 7.14 19.31
N VAL A 128 2.74 6.79 20.49
CA VAL A 128 2.69 5.41 21.00
C VAL A 128 1.82 4.51 20.12
N THR A 129 0.71 5.04 19.59
CA THR A 129 -0.20 4.28 18.72
C THR A 129 0.45 3.93 17.40
N VAL A 130 1.24 4.85 16.83
CA VAL A 130 1.99 4.60 15.59
C VAL A 130 3.06 3.53 15.85
N LYS A 131 3.81 3.63 16.95
CA LYS A 131 4.80 2.62 17.34
C LYS A 131 4.15 1.24 17.51
N GLU A 132 3.05 1.16 18.28
CA GLU A 132 2.31 -0.08 18.49
C GLU A 132 1.86 -0.71 17.16
N LYS A 133 1.29 0.09 16.26
CA LYS A 133 0.85 -0.38 14.95
C LYS A 133 1.99 -0.83 14.05
N ASN A 134 3.13 -0.16 14.08
CA ASN A 134 4.31 -0.57 13.33
C ASN A 134 4.87 -1.90 13.85
N ILE A 135 5.06 -2.02 15.16
CA ILE A 135 5.58 -3.23 15.79
C ILE A 135 4.61 -4.41 15.57
N THR A 136 3.32 -4.21 15.82
CA THR A 136 2.29 -5.22 15.57
C THR A 136 2.27 -5.61 14.08
N GLY A 137 2.36 -4.63 13.19
CA GLY A 137 2.40 -4.81 11.74
C GLY A 137 3.60 -5.64 11.30
N PHE A 138 4.77 -5.40 11.86
CA PHE A 138 5.99 -6.15 11.57
C PHE A 138 5.85 -7.63 11.91
N PHE A 139 5.56 -7.93 13.18
CA PHE A 139 5.47 -9.33 13.64
C PHE A 139 4.33 -10.09 12.97
N ARG A 140 3.21 -9.41 12.72
CA ARG A 140 2.10 -9.99 11.95
C ARG A 140 2.49 -10.25 10.49
N GLY A 141 3.23 -9.31 9.89
CA GLY A 141 3.70 -9.39 8.49
C GLY A 141 4.60 -10.59 8.26
N ILE A 142 5.48 -10.92 9.20
CA ILE A 142 6.33 -12.13 9.14
C ILE A 142 5.65 -13.38 9.72
N GLY A 143 4.39 -13.27 10.20
CA GLY A 143 3.58 -14.42 10.63
C GLY A 143 3.82 -14.89 12.06
N VAL A 144 4.34 -14.05 12.97
CA VAL A 144 4.45 -14.37 14.40
C VAL A 144 3.07 -14.41 15.04
N VAL A 145 2.80 -15.47 15.78
CA VAL A 145 1.52 -15.69 16.47
C VAL A 145 1.67 -15.39 17.96
N GLY A 146 0.67 -14.70 18.54
CA GLY A 146 0.64 -14.38 19.99
C GLY A 146 1.00 -12.91 20.29
N LEU A 147 1.55 -12.16 19.35
CA LEU A 147 1.80 -10.71 19.46
C LEU A 147 0.59 -9.92 18.95
N SER A 148 -0.51 -9.95 19.72
CA SER A 148 -1.65 -9.04 19.51
C SER A 148 -1.29 -7.60 19.89
N SER A 149 -2.10 -6.61 19.45
CA SER A 149 -1.87 -5.22 19.86
C SER A 149 -1.81 -5.05 21.37
N GLY A 150 -2.70 -5.69 22.13
CA GLY A 150 -2.68 -5.64 23.59
C GLY A 150 -1.41 -6.23 24.23
N ASN A 151 -0.82 -7.28 23.65
CA ASN A 151 0.46 -7.82 24.12
C ASN A 151 1.61 -6.87 23.74
N ILE A 152 1.59 -6.29 22.56
CA ILE A 152 2.58 -5.29 22.13
C ILE A 152 2.51 -4.04 23.02
N SER A 153 1.32 -3.54 23.37
CA SER A 153 1.19 -2.42 24.32
C SER A 153 1.91 -2.69 25.63
N ARG A 154 1.71 -3.86 26.24
CA ARG A 154 2.38 -4.24 27.50
C ARG A 154 3.89 -4.32 27.33
N ILE A 155 4.37 -4.86 26.21
CA ILE A 155 5.81 -4.93 25.89
C ILE A 155 6.39 -3.53 25.74
N ILE A 156 5.70 -2.60 25.09
CA ILE A 156 6.12 -1.20 24.97
C ILE A 156 6.15 -0.50 26.33
N GLU A 157 5.14 -0.70 27.17
CA GLU A 157 5.06 -0.17 28.53
C GLU A 157 6.21 -0.67 29.42
N ALA A 158 6.69 -1.90 29.17
CA ALA A 158 7.86 -2.47 29.83
C ALA A 158 9.22 -1.93 29.29
N GLY A 159 9.19 -1.00 28.30
CA GLY A 159 10.39 -0.35 27.75
C GLY A 159 10.94 -0.96 26.46
N TYR A 160 10.31 -2.00 25.93
CA TYR A 160 10.69 -2.62 24.66
C TYR A 160 9.88 -2.00 23.51
N ASP A 161 10.19 -0.75 23.17
CA ASP A 161 9.40 0.11 22.26
C ASP A 161 9.90 0.11 20.81
N THR A 162 10.80 -0.81 20.44
CA THR A 162 11.31 -0.97 19.07
C THR A 162 11.37 -2.45 18.67
N ILE A 163 11.26 -2.72 17.36
CA ILE A 163 11.36 -4.09 16.82
C ILE A 163 12.69 -4.75 17.25
N PRO A 164 13.87 -4.11 17.10
CA PRO A 164 15.14 -4.72 17.52
C PRO A 164 15.19 -5.06 19.02
N LYS A 165 14.61 -4.25 19.89
CA LYS A 165 14.54 -4.57 21.32
C LYS A 165 13.71 -5.83 21.56
N ILE A 166 12.55 -5.95 20.91
CA ILE A 166 11.66 -7.10 21.07
C ILE A 166 12.27 -8.37 20.49
N VAL A 167 12.97 -8.28 19.36
CA VAL A 167 13.69 -9.42 18.75
C VAL A 167 14.75 -9.99 19.68
N ARG A 168 15.37 -9.16 20.53
CA ARG A 168 16.43 -9.57 21.48
C ARG A 168 15.90 -10.01 22.83
N MET A 169 14.58 -9.95 23.09
CA MET A 169 14.00 -10.37 24.35
C MET A 169 14.18 -11.88 24.56
N SER A 170 14.64 -12.25 25.73
CA SER A 170 14.61 -13.62 26.22
C SER A 170 13.22 -14.03 26.72
N VAL A 171 13.03 -15.32 26.95
CA VAL A 171 11.82 -15.81 27.62
C VAL A 171 11.68 -15.22 29.02
N ASP A 172 12.79 -15.04 29.74
CA ASP A 172 12.78 -14.48 31.08
C ASP A 172 12.39 -13.00 31.07
N ASP A 173 12.82 -12.20 30.08
CA ASP A 173 12.37 -10.83 29.91
C ASP A 173 10.85 -10.76 29.69
N LEU A 174 10.30 -11.63 28.85
CA LEU A 174 8.85 -11.71 28.63
C LEU A 174 8.09 -12.08 29.89
N LEU A 175 8.65 -12.94 30.75
CA LEU A 175 8.03 -13.32 32.01
C LEU A 175 7.98 -12.21 33.06
N THR A 176 8.78 -11.17 32.94
CA THR A 176 8.72 -9.97 33.82
C THR A 176 7.50 -9.11 33.53
N ILE A 177 6.86 -9.27 32.36
CA ILE A 177 5.75 -8.45 31.92
C ILE A 177 4.42 -9.06 32.41
N ASP A 178 3.57 -8.23 33.00
CA ASP A 178 2.27 -8.68 33.49
C ASP A 178 1.40 -9.29 32.38
N GLY A 179 0.79 -10.43 32.71
CA GLY A 179 -0.06 -11.19 31.78
C GLY A 179 0.70 -12.16 30.86
N PHE A 180 2.04 -12.23 30.92
CA PHE A 180 2.82 -13.22 30.18
C PHE A 180 3.14 -14.42 31.06
N GLN A 181 2.56 -15.58 30.73
CA GLN A 181 2.87 -16.84 31.35
C GLN A 181 3.86 -17.63 30.49
N ILE A 182 4.55 -18.62 31.10
CA ILE A 182 5.62 -19.40 30.46
C ILE A 182 5.23 -19.98 29.08
N LYS A 183 4.00 -20.47 28.92
CA LYS A 183 3.54 -21.02 27.64
C LYS A 183 3.44 -19.94 26.55
N LEU A 184 2.95 -18.76 26.90
CA LEU A 184 2.83 -17.64 25.96
C LEU A 184 4.19 -17.04 25.65
N ALA A 185 5.04 -16.83 26.67
CA ALA A 185 6.39 -16.29 26.53
C ALA A 185 7.24 -17.16 25.59
N LYS A 186 7.28 -18.49 25.83
CA LYS A 186 7.98 -19.43 24.95
C LYS A 186 7.41 -19.43 23.53
N LYS A 187 6.08 -19.48 23.38
CA LYS A 187 5.45 -19.45 22.05
C LYS A 187 5.81 -18.20 21.25
N ILE A 188 5.89 -17.04 21.90
CA ILE A 188 6.26 -15.79 21.26
C ILE A 188 7.73 -15.79 20.89
N HIS A 189 8.62 -16.13 21.83
CA HIS A 189 10.06 -16.17 21.63
C HIS A 189 10.44 -17.12 20.49
N ASP A 190 10.01 -18.40 20.58
CA ASP A 190 10.30 -19.40 19.56
C ASP A 190 9.67 -19.03 18.21
N GLY A 191 8.48 -18.42 18.25
CA GLY A 191 7.81 -17.90 17.05
C GLY A 191 8.56 -16.76 16.38
N ILE A 192 9.16 -15.85 17.13
CA ILE A 192 10.00 -14.76 16.58
C ILE A 192 11.23 -15.36 15.91
N GLU A 193 11.96 -16.25 16.61
CA GLU A 193 13.17 -16.89 16.07
C GLU A 193 12.87 -17.66 14.77
N ASP A 194 11.84 -18.53 14.79
CA ASP A 194 11.45 -19.32 13.61
C ASP A 194 11.05 -18.44 12.43
N ARG A 195 10.22 -17.41 12.68
CA ARG A 195 9.74 -16.54 11.61
C ARG A 195 10.82 -15.63 11.04
N LEU A 196 11.71 -15.09 11.84
CA LEU A 196 12.84 -14.32 11.35
C LEU A 196 13.80 -15.19 10.53
N LYS A 197 14.05 -16.42 10.95
CA LYS A 197 14.88 -17.37 10.21
C LYS A 197 14.30 -17.75 8.85
N ASN A 198 12.97 -17.83 8.72
CA ASN A 198 12.28 -18.33 7.53
C ASN A 198 11.67 -17.22 6.65
N ALA A 199 11.58 -15.97 7.12
CA ALA A 199 11.02 -14.87 6.34
C ALA A 199 11.93 -14.55 5.13
N SER A 200 11.33 -14.28 3.96
CA SER A 200 12.08 -13.75 2.81
C SER A 200 12.54 -12.32 3.06
N ILE A 201 13.59 -11.88 2.39
CA ILE A 201 14.04 -10.48 2.49
C ILE A 201 12.93 -9.51 2.05
N THR A 202 12.13 -9.86 1.05
CA THR A 202 11.01 -9.05 0.56
C THR A 202 9.87 -8.98 1.60
N SER A 203 9.61 -10.05 2.34
CA SER A 203 8.66 -10.05 3.45
C SER A 203 9.16 -9.18 4.62
N LEU A 204 10.45 -9.25 4.96
CA LEU A 204 11.08 -8.37 5.96
C LEU A 204 10.98 -6.90 5.55
N MET A 205 11.28 -6.58 4.28
CA MET A 205 11.15 -5.23 3.74
C MET A 205 9.71 -4.70 3.87
N ALA A 206 8.74 -5.49 3.43
CA ALA A 206 7.32 -5.09 3.50
C ALA A 206 6.80 -4.96 4.94
N ALA A 207 7.20 -5.89 5.82
CA ALA A 207 6.79 -5.90 7.23
C ALA A 207 7.40 -4.75 8.02
N SER A 208 8.67 -4.38 7.74
CA SER A 208 9.38 -3.30 8.44
C SER A 208 8.70 -1.94 8.32
N ASN A 209 7.88 -1.75 7.30
CA ASN A 209 7.27 -0.46 6.95
C ASN A 209 8.26 0.69 6.70
N ILE A 210 9.54 0.40 6.54
CA ILE A 210 10.59 1.41 6.32
C ILE A 210 10.37 2.12 4.99
N PHE A 211 9.95 1.39 3.95
CA PHE A 211 9.65 1.93 2.61
C PHE A 211 8.30 2.67 2.54
N GLY A 212 7.52 2.68 3.63
CA GLY A 212 6.31 3.45 3.77
C GLY A 212 5.12 2.99 2.92
N ARG A 213 4.15 3.89 2.80
CA ARG A 213 2.89 3.63 2.11
C ARG A 213 3.09 3.39 0.62
N GLY A 214 2.51 2.32 0.10
CA GLY A 214 2.53 1.99 -1.33
C GLY A 214 3.50 0.87 -1.70
N PHE A 215 4.39 0.46 -0.79
CA PHE A 215 5.31 -0.65 -0.98
C PHE A 215 4.78 -1.93 -0.33
N SER A 216 3.95 -2.66 -1.07
CA SER A 216 3.57 -4.03 -0.70
C SER A 216 4.71 -4.99 -1.03
N GLU A 217 4.70 -6.19 -0.44
CA GLU A 217 5.68 -7.23 -0.74
C GLU A 217 5.77 -7.54 -2.25
N LYS A 218 4.63 -7.54 -2.97
CA LYS A 218 4.60 -7.72 -4.42
C LYS A 218 5.37 -6.63 -5.17
N LYS A 219 5.21 -5.37 -4.75
CA LYS A 219 5.90 -4.24 -5.38
C LYS A 219 7.40 -4.24 -5.06
N ILE A 220 7.76 -4.54 -3.82
CA ILE A 220 9.16 -4.72 -3.39
C ILE A 220 9.81 -5.86 -4.17
N LYS A 221 9.10 -6.98 -4.31
CA LYS A 221 9.58 -8.15 -5.06
C LYS A 221 9.92 -7.81 -6.51
N LEU A 222 9.18 -6.92 -7.18
CA LEU A 222 9.52 -6.47 -8.53
C LEU A 222 10.92 -5.83 -8.58
N VAL A 223 11.27 -5.02 -7.57
CA VAL A 223 12.60 -4.39 -7.50
C VAL A 223 13.67 -5.43 -7.26
N ILE A 224 13.48 -6.30 -6.27
CA ILE A 224 14.48 -7.31 -5.90
C ILE A 224 14.67 -8.38 -6.99
N ASP A 225 13.62 -8.73 -7.73
CA ASP A 225 13.72 -9.68 -8.85
C ASP A 225 14.51 -9.07 -10.03
N CYS A 226 14.37 -7.74 -10.28
CA CYS A 226 15.11 -7.04 -11.32
C CYS A 226 16.55 -6.73 -10.90
N GLU A 227 16.73 -6.25 -9.68
CA GLU A 227 18.02 -5.81 -9.13
C GLU A 227 18.33 -6.57 -7.83
N PRO A 228 18.74 -7.85 -7.91
CA PRO A 228 18.95 -8.69 -6.71
C PRO A 228 20.05 -8.19 -5.77
N ASP A 229 21.00 -7.43 -6.28
CA ASP A 229 22.16 -6.92 -5.53
C ASP A 229 21.94 -5.50 -4.98
N ILE A 230 20.78 -4.88 -5.23
CA ILE A 230 20.51 -3.47 -4.89
C ILE A 230 20.70 -3.13 -3.41
N LEU A 231 20.64 -4.12 -2.52
CA LEU A 231 20.84 -3.94 -1.08
C LEU A 231 22.31 -4.06 -0.64
N THR A 232 23.20 -4.59 -1.48
CA THR A 232 24.54 -5.04 -1.06
C THR A 232 25.68 -4.63 -1.96
N ASP A 233 25.41 -4.19 -3.19
CA ASP A 233 26.46 -3.82 -4.15
C ASP A 233 26.75 -2.33 -4.05
N ASP A 234 27.98 -2.00 -3.68
CA ASP A 234 28.49 -0.62 -3.51
C ASP A 234 28.44 0.22 -4.79
N LYS A 235 28.20 -0.40 -5.96
CA LYS A 235 28.01 0.32 -7.23
C LYS A 235 26.73 1.17 -7.25
N TYR A 236 25.74 0.82 -6.42
CA TYR A 236 24.48 1.55 -6.37
C TYR A 236 24.57 2.74 -5.41
N GLY A 237 24.90 3.92 -5.94
CA GLY A 237 24.58 5.19 -5.27
C GLY A 237 23.09 5.48 -5.27
N TYR A 238 22.69 6.59 -4.64
CA TYR A 238 21.26 6.97 -4.59
C TYR A 238 20.69 7.15 -6.01
N GLU A 239 21.39 7.87 -6.88
CA GLU A 239 20.93 8.16 -8.26
C GLU A 239 20.88 6.88 -9.09
N ASP A 240 21.89 6.00 -9.00
CA ASP A 240 21.89 4.71 -9.67
C ASP A 240 20.69 3.85 -9.26
N CYS A 241 20.37 3.82 -7.97
CA CYS A 241 19.16 3.14 -7.47
C CYS A 241 17.89 3.73 -8.08
N VAL A 242 17.77 5.06 -8.13
CA VAL A 242 16.60 5.74 -8.71
C VAL A 242 16.45 5.39 -10.18
N ASP A 243 17.55 5.44 -10.95
CA ASP A 243 17.55 5.15 -12.38
C ASP A 243 17.09 3.71 -12.66
N VAL A 244 17.72 2.72 -12.02
CA VAL A 244 17.38 1.30 -12.26
C VAL A 244 15.98 0.93 -11.75
N ILE A 245 15.49 1.57 -10.69
CA ILE A 245 14.15 1.29 -10.17
C ILE A 245 13.06 1.99 -11.01
N SER A 246 13.31 3.20 -11.50
CA SER A 246 12.30 4.01 -12.22
C SER A 246 11.83 3.36 -13.51
N ILE A 247 12.69 2.53 -14.13
CA ILE A 247 12.39 1.81 -15.38
C ILE A 247 11.60 0.52 -15.16
N ILE A 248 11.49 0.04 -13.91
CA ILE A 248 10.75 -1.17 -13.59
C ILE A 248 9.25 -0.90 -13.79
N LYS A 249 8.56 -1.78 -14.53
CA LYS A 249 7.12 -1.67 -14.77
C LYS A 249 6.34 -1.60 -13.44
N GLY A 250 5.57 -0.52 -13.25
CA GLY A 250 4.81 -0.28 -12.02
C GLY A 250 5.55 0.55 -10.96
N MET A 251 6.79 0.96 -11.27
CA MET A 251 7.54 1.96 -10.51
C MET A 251 7.58 3.26 -11.34
N GLY A 252 7.27 4.39 -10.73
CA GLY A 252 7.47 5.70 -11.35
C GLY A 252 8.56 6.45 -10.60
N GLN A 253 9.04 7.56 -11.15
CA GLN A 253 10.14 8.36 -10.60
C GLN A 253 10.01 8.61 -9.08
N LYS A 254 8.86 9.14 -8.61
CA LYS A 254 8.63 9.38 -7.18
C LYS A 254 8.70 8.12 -6.31
N SER A 255 8.27 6.96 -6.85
CA SER A 255 8.37 5.69 -6.11
C SER A 255 9.82 5.20 -6.05
N ALA A 256 10.57 5.38 -7.13
CA ALA A 256 11.99 5.03 -7.18
C ALA A 256 12.80 5.87 -6.19
N GLU A 257 12.59 7.18 -6.19
CA GLU A 257 13.22 8.12 -5.24
C GLU A 257 12.93 7.76 -3.77
N SER A 258 11.65 7.50 -3.45
CA SER A 258 11.26 7.10 -2.10
C SER A 258 11.89 5.76 -1.69
N PHE A 259 11.90 4.78 -2.59
CA PHE A 259 12.49 3.47 -2.32
C PHE A 259 14.01 3.57 -2.11
N ALA A 260 14.71 4.24 -3.01
CA ALA A 260 16.17 4.42 -2.95
C ALA A 260 16.60 5.13 -1.65
N CYS A 261 15.85 6.16 -1.23
CA CYS A 261 16.11 6.88 0.02
C CYS A 261 16.07 5.99 1.26
N ASP A 262 15.21 4.97 1.26
CA ASP A 262 14.99 4.12 2.43
C ASP A 262 15.86 2.83 2.45
N ILE A 263 16.59 2.52 1.38
CA ILE A 263 17.51 1.36 1.32
C ILE A 263 18.52 1.37 2.47
N PRO A 264 19.27 2.46 2.76
CA PRO A 264 20.25 2.48 3.84
C PRO A 264 19.63 2.24 5.22
N ARG A 265 18.42 2.77 5.45
CA ARG A 265 17.67 2.56 6.70
C ARG A 265 17.27 1.10 6.88
N PHE A 266 16.83 0.45 5.79
CA PHE A 266 16.49 -0.96 5.83
C PHE A 266 17.71 -1.85 6.07
N VAL A 267 18.83 -1.57 5.42
CA VAL A 267 20.10 -2.29 5.63
C VAL A 267 20.55 -2.17 7.09
N ALA A 268 20.51 -0.97 7.65
CA ALA A 268 20.81 -0.75 9.07
C ALA A 268 19.87 -1.53 10.00
N PHE A 269 18.58 -1.52 9.72
CA PHE A 269 17.58 -2.27 10.47
C PHE A 269 17.85 -3.79 10.46
N VAL A 270 18.16 -4.36 9.29
CA VAL A 270 18.46 -5.80 9.15
C VAL A 270 19.71 -6.18 9.94
N LYS A 271 20.75 -5.33 9.93
CA LYS A 271 21.96 -5.50 10.75
C LYS A 271 21.63 -5.43 12.25
N GLU A 272 20.80 -4.47 12.64
CA GLU A 272 20.39 -4.29 14.04
C GLU A 272 19.61 -5.48 14.60
N ILE A 273 18.80 -6.17 13.80
CA ILE A 273 18.09 -7.39 14.21
C ILE A 273 18.91 -8.68 14.03
N GLY A 274 20.20 -8.57 13.65
CA GLY A 274 21.12 -9.71 13.54
C GLY A 274 20.89 -10.60 12.30
N LEU A 275 20.32 -10.06 11.23
CA LEU A 275 20.01 -10.80 10.00
C LEU A 275 20.84 -10.34 8.79
N GLU A 276 22.06 -9.85 8.99
CA GLU A 276 22.91 -9.30 7.92
C GLU A 276 23.13 -10.28 6.76
N ASP A 277 23.33 -11.56 7.06
CA ASP A 277 23.51 -12.59 6.04
C ASP A 277 22.34 -12.70 5.05
N ARG A 278 21.14 -12.28 5.47
CA ARG A 278 19.92 -12.31 4.65
C ARG A 278 19.97 -11.30 3.49
N LEU A 279 20.74 -10.22 3.63
CA LEU A 279 20.90 -9.22 2.58
C LEU A 279 21.54 -9.82 1.31
N TYR A 280 22.38 -10.85 1.48
CA TYR A 280 23.11 -11.49 0.38
C TYR A 280 22.36 -12.68 -0.26
N GLU A 281 21.20 -13.06 0.26
CA GLU A 281 20.43 -14.19 -0.29
C GLU A 281 19.89 -13.94 -1.70
N THR A 282 19.57 -12.68 -2.01
CA THR A 282 19.08 -12.29 -3.32
C THR A 282 20.18 -12.27 -4.37
N ALA A 283 21.38 -11.83 -4.00
CA ALA A 283 22.55 -11.79 -4.86
C ALA A 283 23.00 -13.20 -5.33
N LYS A 284 22.79 -14.23 -4.51
CA LYS A 284 23.14 -15.62 -4.83
C LYS A 284 22.21 -16.26 -5.88
N LYS A 285 21.06 -15.68 -6.20
CA LYS A 285 20.08 -16.21 -7.15
C LYS A 285 20.30 -15.78 -8.61
N LYS A 286 21.44 -15.18 -8.95
CA LYS A 286 21.83 -14.75 -10.31
C LYS A 286 21.99 -15.90 -11.33
N GLY A 287 21.09 -16.85 -11.41
CA GLY A 287 21.10 -17.96 -12.36
C GLY A 287 19.76 -18.27 -13.01
N GLY A 288 18.71 -17.56 -12.62
CA GLY A 288 17.34 -17.78 -13.13
C GLY A 288 16.93 -16.61 -14.01
N SER A 289 16.53 -16.90 -15.24
CA SER A 289 15.90 -15.97 -16.16
C SER A 289 14.82 -15.14 -15.47
N CYS A 290 14.96 -13.82 -15.51
CA CYS A 290 13.92 -12.89 -15.05
C CYS A 290 12.64 -13.17 -15.83
N SER A 291 11.62 -13.74 -15.18
CA SER A 291 10.32 -13.98 -15.81
C SER A 291 9.58 -12.65 -15.96
N GLY A 292 9.71 -12.00 -17.10
CA GLY A 292 8.68 -11.16 -17.70
C GLY A 292 8.44 -9.75 -17.13
N SER A 293 9.19 -9.25 -16.13
CA SER A 293 8.93 -7.93 -15.55
C SER A 293 10.08 -6.93 -15.65
N CYS A 294 11.29 -7.39 -15.93
CA CYS A 294 12.46 -6.52 -16.13
C CYS A 294 12.62 -6.27 -17.63
N ILE A 295 12.65 -5.03 -18.02
CA ILE A 295 13.05 -4.63 -19.37
C ILE A 295 14.58 -4.74 -19.36
N SER A 296 15.14 -5.82 -19.93
CA SER A 296 16.54 -5.87 -20.28
C SER A 296 16.76 -4.86 -21.42
N TYR A 297 17.43 -3.76 -21.12
CA TYR A 297 17.92 -2.88 -22.18
C TYR A 297 19.02 -3.62 -22.94
N ASP A 298 18.64 -4.17 -24.09
CA ASP A 298 19.59 -4.47 -25.14
C ASP A 298 19.99 -3.12 -25.75
N ASP A 299 21.28 -2.84 -25.90
CA ASP A 299 21.78 -1.56 -26.47
C ASP A 299 21.13 -1.19 -27.82
N GLY A 300 20.58 -2.17 -28.53
CA GLY A 300 19.83 -1.97 -29.76
C GLY A 300 18.49 -1.25 -29.60
N VAL A 301 17.87 -1.21 -28.40
CA VAL A 301 16.56 -0.56 -28.20
C VAL A 301 16.68 0.96 -28.22
N LYS A 302 17.82 1.53 -27.76
CA LYS A 302 18.05 2.98 -27.78
C LYS A 302 18.16 3.56 -29.18
N GLU A 303 18.56 2.75 -30.17
CA GLU A 303 18.63 3.13 -31.59
C GLU A 303 17.28 2.95 -32.31
N HIS A 304 16.27 2.36 -31.64
CA HIS A 304 14.98 2.13 -32.28
C HIS A 304 14.19 3.42 -32.43
N PRO A 305 13.56 3.69 -33.61
CA PRO A 305 12.84 4.93 -33.88
C PRO A 305 11.69 5.25 -32.92
N LEU A 306 11.17 4.24 -32.21
CA LEU A 306 10.07 4.35 -31.24
C LEU A 306 10.55 4.49 -29.79
N TYR A 307 11.85 4.49 -29.54
CA TYR A 307 12.39 4.65 -28.19
C TYR A 307 11.92 5.97 -27.58
N GLU A 308 11.36 5.90 -26.35
CA GLU A 308 10.76 7.06 -25.61
C GLU A 308 9.66 7.82 -26.35
N LYS A 309 9.10 7.27 -27.43
CA LYS A 309 8.01 7.92 -28.16
C LYS A 309 6.65 7.60 -27.55
N THR A 310 5.78 8.62 -27.49
CA THR A 310 4.41 8.45 -27.05
C THR A 310 3.51 8.12 -28.23
N ILE A 311 2.83 6.98 -28.16
CA ILE A 311 1.91 6.49 -29.18
C ILE A 311 0.50 6.44 -28.61
N VAL A 312 -0.48 6.88 -29.39
CA VAL A 312 -1.90 6.85 -29.01
C VAL A 312 -2.64 5.93 -29.95
N MET A 313 -3.44 5.02 -29.39
CA MET A 313 -4.38 4.19 -30.16
C MET A 313 -5.79 4.77 -30.04
N THR A 314 -6.48 4.95 -31.17
CA THR A 314 -7.86 5.44 -31.19
C THR A 314 -8.76 4.51 -32.02
N GLY A 315 -9.98 4.26 -31.50
CA GLY A 315 -10.96 3.41 -32.16
C GLY A 315 -10.73 1.89 -32.01
N PHE A 316 -9.63 1.49 -31.37
CA PHE A 316 -9.35 0.07 -31.06
C PHE A 316 -8.39 -0.06 -29.88
N ARG A 317 -8.30 -1.27 -29.33
CA ARG A 317 -7.28 -1.67 -28.35
C ARG A 317 -6.74 -3.02 -28.76
N ASN A 318 -5.42 -3.19 -28.71
CA ASN A 318 -4.73 -4.42 -29.04
C ASN A 318 -3.61 -4.65 -28.02
N ALA A 319 -3.86 -5.58 -27.10
CA ALA A 319 -2.92 -5.89 -26.01
C ALA A 319 -1.55 -6.37 -26.53
N LYS A 320 -1.55 -7.21 -27.60
CA LYS A 320 -0.31 -7.73 -28.20
C LYS A 320 0.52 -6.62 -28.85
N LEU A 321 -0.15 -5.67 -29.53
CA LEU A 321 0.53 -4.51 -30.12
C LEU A 321 1.04 -3.56 -29.04
N THR A 322 0.29 -3.36 -27.96
CA THR A 322 0.73 -2.57 -26.82
C THR A 322 2.00 -3.15 -26.21
N GLU A 323 2.02 -4.46 -25.98
CA GLU A 323 3.18 -5.17 -25.46
C GLU A 323 4.41 -5.06 -26.39
N GLN A 324 4.22 -5.17 -27.72
CA GLN A 324 5.30 -4.99 -28.68
C GLN A 324 5.85 -3.57 -28.70
N LEU A 325 4.98 -2.54 -28.61
CA LEU A 325 5.42 -1.15 -28.54
C LEU A 325 6.19 -0.85 -27.24
N GLU A 326 5.74 -1.40 -26.13
CA GLU A 326 6.41 -1.28 -24.84
C GLU A 326 7.76 -1.99 -24.82
N GLN A 327 7.97 -3.06 -25.60
CA GLN A 327 9.29 -3.70 -25.78
C GLN A 327 10.34 -2.77 -26.38
N PHE A 328 9.92 -1.79 -27.18
CA PHE A 328 10.78 -0.74 -27.72
C PHE A 328 10.82 0.52 -26.85
N SER A 329 10.42 0.41 -25.59
CA SER A 329 10.32 1.54 -24.65
C SER A 329 9.43 2.69 -25.12
N ALA A 330 8.47 2.40 -26.02
CA ALA A 330 7.44 3.36 -26.38
C ALA A 330 6.33 3.43 -25.31
N THR A 331 5.82 4.61 -25.04
CA THR A 331 4.70 4.81 -24.11
C THR A 331 3.38 4.81 -24.85
N VAL A 332 2.46 3.90 -24.50
CA VAL A 332 1.12 3.90 -25.08
C VAL A 332 0.16 4.71 -24.20
N SER A 333 -0.38 5.81 -24.73
CA SER A 333 -1.28 6.73 -24.03
C SER A 333 -2.72 6.63 -24.55
N ASN A 334 -3.68 6.99 -23.69
CA ASN A 334 -5.11 7.02 -24.04
C ASN A 334 -5.57 8.38 -24.57
N SER A 335 -4.73 9.40 -24.54
CA SER A 335 -5.06 10.77 -24.97
C SER A 335 -3.94 11.37 -25.79
N VAL A 336 -4.31 12.12 -26.83
CA VAL A 336 -3.37 12.89 -27.66
C VAL A 336 -2.87 14.10 -26.87
N SER A 337 -1.58 14.38 -26.95
CA SER A 337 -0.93 15.53 -26.35
C SER A 337 0.15 16.09 -27.28
N LYS A 338 0.74 17.24 -26.96
CA LYS A 338 1.87 17.80 -27.72
C LYS A 338 3.10 16.89 -27.79
N LYS A 339 3.16 15.85 -26.93
CA LYS A 339 4.22 14.84 -26.90
C LYS A 339 3.89 13.58 -27.70
N THR A 340 2.70 13.50 -28.31
CA THR A 340 2.28 12.32 -29.09
C THR A 340 3.11 12.25 -30.38
N PHE A 341 3.85 11.16 -30.53
CA PHE A 341 4.68 10.90 -31.71
C PHE A 341 3.86 10.31 -32.86
N ALA A 342 2.94 9.38 -32.56
CA ALA A 342 2.11 8.74 -33.56
C ALA A 342 0.71 8.42 -33.01
N LEU A 343 -0.30 8.53 -33.90
CA LEU A 343 -1.67 8.14 -33.65
C LEU A 343 -2.00 6.92 -34.50
N LEU A 344 -2.31 5.80 -33.86
CA LEU A 344 -2.73 4.57 -34.53
C LEU A 344 -4.24 4.49 -34.59
N VAL A 345 -4.78 4.32 -35.80
CA VAL A 345 -6.21 4.15 -36.07
C VAL A 345 -6.49 2.75 -36.62
N LYS A 346 -7.71 2.25 -36.44
CA LYS A 346 -8.07 0.88 -36.83
C LYS A 346 -8.07 0.66 -38.35
N ASN A 347 -8.51 1.65 -39.11
CA ASN A 347 -8.61 1.64 -40.59
C ASN A 347 -8.74 3.06 -41.15
N ASP A 348 -8.59 3.22 -42.44
CA ASP A 348 -8.63 4.51 -43.13
C ASP A 348 -10.03 5.20 -43.09
N GLU A 349 -11.09 4.49 -42.82
CA GLU A 349 -12.44 5.06 -42.66
C GLU A 349 -12.54 5.96 -41.42
N VAL A 350 -11.75 5.67 -40.38
CA VAL A 350 -11.68 6.49 -39.14
C VAL A 350 -11.01 7.83 -39.42
N LEU A 351 -10.08 7.86 -40.38
CA LEU A 351 -9.39 9.11 -40.81
C LEU A 351 -10.36 10.05 -41.54
N ASN A 352 -11.29 9.50 -42.29
CA ASN A 352 -12.20 10.26 -43.18
C ASN A 352 -13.51 10.69 -42.48
N SER A 353 -13.84 10.14 -41.32
CA SER A 353 -15.16 10.33 -40.69
C SER A 353 -15.34 11.65 -39.94
N GLY A 354 -14.31 12.50 -39.79
CA GLY A 354 -14.41 13.82 -39.16
C GLY A 354 -14.92 13.84 -37.70
N SER A 355 -15.26 12.65 -37.16
CA SER A 355 -15.91 12.52 -35.86
C SER A 355 -14.95 12.46 -34.67
N ASN A 356 -13.65 12.43 -34.91
CA ASN A 356 -12.65 12.34 -33.84
C ASN A 356 -12.06 13.72 -33.54
N LYS A 357 -12.62 14.42 -32.54
CA LYS A 357 -12.03 15.64 -31.95
C LYS A 357 -10.54 15.53 -31.61
N LYS A 358 -10.01 14.31 -31.49
CA LYS A 358 -8.60 14.02 -31.18
C LYS A 358 -7.64 14.12 -32.38
N MET A 359 -8.15 14.27 -33.59
CA MET A 359 -7.32 14.34 -34.80
C MET A 359 -7.11 15.79 -35.31
N ILE A 360 -7.76 16.78 -34.69
CA ILE A 360 -7.77 18.17 -35.15
C ILE A 360 -6.89 19.09 -34.28
N GLU A 361 -6.38 18.58 -33.16
CA GLU A 361 -5.39 19.26 -32.30
C GLU A 361 -3.96 18.76 -32.60
#